data_71b73cf737c319716268ed6eb0a9c30a
#
_entry.id   71b73cf737c319716268ed6eb0a9c30a
#
_cell.length_a   1.000
_cell.length_b   1.000
_cell.length_c   1.000
_cell.angle_alpha   90.00
_cell.angle_beta   90.00
_cell.angle_gamma   90.00
#
_symmetry.space_group_name_H-M   'P 1'
#
loop_
_entity.id
_entity.type
_entity.pdbx_description
1 polymer ?
#
loop_
_entity_poly.entity_id
_entity_poly.type
_entity_poly.pdbx_seq_one_letter_code
_entity_poly.pdbx_strand_id
1 'polypeptide(L)' 'MPSYDIRYLNDDGSLKGEASANLQNELHAKVLAHALMLKGTRRLEVWDGESLVYERPLRAH' A
#
# COMPACT_ATOMS: atom_id res chain seq x y z
N MET A 1 4.24 12.94 12.58
CA MET A 1 3.93 11.53 12.35
C MET A 1 4.41 11.12 10.97
N PRO A 2 4.83 9.87 10.79
CA PRO A 2 5.25 9.41 9.47
C PRO A 2 4.13 9.51 8.45
N SER A 3 4.49 9.83 7.22
CA SER A 3 3.56 9.86 6.10
C SER A 3 3.74 8.59 5.28
N TYR A 4 2.64 7.87 5.06
CA TYR A 4 2.65 6.64 4.28
C TYR A 4 1.89 6.83 2.98
N ASP A 5 2.43 6.30 1.90
CA ASP A 5 1.76 6.27 0.60
C ASP A 5 1.30 4.84 0.35
N ILE A 6 0.02 4.70 0.03
CA ILE A 6 -0.58 3.41 -0.26
C ILE A 6 -0.91 3.40 -1.74
N ARG A 7 -0.38 2.43 -2.47
CA ARG A 7 -0.58 2.30 -3.91
C ARG A 7 -1.32 1.01 -4.21
N TYR A 8 -2.39 1.12 -4.96
CA TYR A 8 -3.14 -0.03 -5.46
C TYR A 8 -2.81 -0.22 -6.92
N LEU A 9 -2.44 -1.44 -7.29
CA LEU A 9 -1.91 -1.73 -8.61
C LEU A 9 -2.79 -2.71 -9.36
N ASN A 10 -2.82 -2.56 -10.68
CA ASN A 10 -3.39 -3.56 -11.58
C ASN A 10 -2.45 -4.76 -11.67
N ASP A 11 -2.94 -5.87 -12.25
CA ASP A 11 -2.15 -7.09 -12.38
C ASP A 11 -0.88 -6.89 -13.23
N ASP A 12 -0.91 -5.91 -14.13
CA ASP A 12 0.25 -5.58 -14.97
C ASP A 12 1.26 -4.65 -14.29
N GLY A 13 0.98 -4.23 -13.06
CA GLY A 13 1.85 -3.35 -12.30
C GLY A 13 1.54 -1.86 -12.47
N SER A 14 0.59 -1.50 -13.32
CA SER A 14 0.20 -0.09 -13.46
C SER A 14 -0.59 0.39 -12.25
N LEU A 15 -0.53 1.69 -11.98
CA LEU A 15 -1.22 2.28 -10.82
C LEU A 15 -2.73 2.31 -11.05
N LYS A 16 -3.48 1.74 -10.13
CA LYS A 16 -4.93 1.74 -10.15
C LYS A 16 -5.51 2.83 -9.26
N GLY A 17 -4.89 3.08 -8.12
CA GLY A 17 -5.31 4.10 -7.18
C GLY A 17 -4.24 4.34 -6.13
N GLU A 18 -4.34 5.47 -5.44
CA GLU A 18 -3.33 5.88 -4.46
C GLU A 18 -3.99 6.65 -3.33
N ALA A 19 -3.46 6.48 -2.13
CA ALA A 19 -3.88 7.24 -0.96
C ALA A 19 -2.65 7.54 -0.11
N SER A 20 -2.69 8.67 0.58
CA SER A 20 -1.62 9.07 1.50
C SER A 20 -2.22 9.41 2.85
N ALA A 21 -1.53 9.04 3.92
CA ALA A 21 -1.99 9.29 5.28
C ALA A 21 -0.84 9.45 6.25
N ASN A 22 -1.04 10.31 7.25
CA ASN A 22 -0.12 10.43 8.38
C ASN A 22 -0.58 9.45 9.44
N LEU A 23 0.25 8.46 9.74
CA LEU A 23 -0.12 7.37 10.64
C LEU A 23 0.98 7.16 11.67
N GLN A 24 0.61 6.60 12.82
CA GLN A 24 1.57 6.42 13.90
C GLN A 24 2.65 5.40 13.60
N ASN A 25 2.29 4.36 12.85
CA ASN A 25 3.25 3.29 12.58
C ASN A 25 2.83 2.48 11.36
N GLU A 26 3.72 1.59 10.99
CA GLU A 26 3.55 0.71 9.84
C GLU A 26 2.34 -0.22 9.96
N LEU A 27 2.04 -0.68 11.17
CA LEU A 27 0.89 -1.55 11.38
C LEU A 27 -0.42 -0.85 11.02
N HIS A 28 -0.55 0.41 11.43
CA HIS A 28 -1.73 1.20 11.07
C HIS A 28 -1.83 1.41 9.56
N ALA A 29 -0.69 1.60 8.89
CA ALA A 29 -0.67 1.74 7.44
C ALA A 29 -1.16 0.46 6.76
N LYS A 30 -0.74 -0.72 7.25
CA LYS A 30 -1.21 -2.00 6.72
C LYS A 30 -2.70 -2.17 6.87
N VAL A 31 -3.23 -1.86 8.05
CA VAL A 31 -4.67 -1.96 8.33
C VAL A 31 -5.44 -1.03 7.40
N LEU A 32 -5.00 0.22 7.28
CA LEU A 32 -5.67 1.19 6.42
C LEU A 32 -5.62 0.76 4.95
N ALA A 33 -4.49 0.22 4.50
CA ALA A 33 -4.33 -0.24 3.12
C ALA A 33 -5.40 -1.28 2.77
N HIS A 34 -5.62 -2.25 3.67
CA HIS A 34 -6.64 -3.27 3.44
C HIS A 34 -8.06 -2.72 3.56
N ALA A 35 -8.27 -1.78 4.49
CA ALA A 35 -9.59 -1.18 4.68
C ALA A 35 -10.04 -0.34 3.48
N LEU A 36 -9.11 0.30 2.79
CA LEU A 36 -9.39 1.15 1.64
C LEU A 36 -9.24 0.41 0.30
N MET A 37 -8.96 -0.89 0.33
CA MET A 37 -8.70 -1.65 -0.88
C MET A 37 -9.89 -1.59 -1.84
N LEU A 38 -9.62 -1.18 -3.07
CA LEU A 38 -10.62 -1.10 -4.12
C LEU A 38 -11.08 -2.50 -4.52
N LYS A 39 -12.36 -2.63 -4.83
CA LYS A 39 -12.91 -3.92 -5.25
C LYS A 39 -12.18 -4.44 -6.50
N GLY A 40 -11.79 -5.69 -6.46
CA GLY A 40 -11.07 -6.31 -7.56
C GLY A 40 -9.57 -6.07 -7.55
N THR A 41 -9.07 -5.30 -6.59
CA THR A 41 -7.62 -5.06 -6.46
C THR A 41 -6.96 -6.25 -5.80
N ARG A 42 -5.90 -6.77 -6.42
CA ARG A 42 -5.12 -7.88 -5.88
C ARG A 42 -3.71 -7.49 -5.46
N ARG A 43 -3.25 -6.29 -5.87
CA ARG A 43 -1.89 -5.85 -5.59
C ARG A 43 -1.92 -4.51 -4.89
N LEU A 44 -1.17 -4.42 -3.81
CA LEU A 44 -1.00 -3.15 -3.10
C LEU A 44 0.42 -3.02 -2.57
N GLU A 45 0.84 -1.77 -2.39
CA GLU A 45 2.13 -1.42 -1.80
C GLU A 45 1.93 -0.30 -0.80
N VAL A 46 2.68 -0.36 0.30
CA VAL A 46 2.72 0.72 1.29
C VAL A 46 4.15 1.22 1.37
N TRP A 47 4.33 2.52 1.18
CA TRP A 47 5.63 3.17 1.17
C TRP A 47 5.76 4.16 2.32
N ASP A 48 6.93 4.17 2.96
CA ASP A 48 7.32 5.19 3.92
C ASP A 48 8.41 6.03 3.25
N GLY A 49 8.01 7.16 2.63
CA GLY A 49 8.92 7.92 1.81
C GLY A 49 9.40 7.10 0.61
N GLU A 50 10.68 6.81 0.56
CA GLU A 50 11.29 6.03 -0.52
C GLU A 50 11.44 4.55 -0.18
N SER A 51 10.96 4.13 0.99
CA SER A 51 11.10 2.75 1.46
C SER A 51 9.80 1.99 1.34
N LEU A 52 9.84 0.87 0.64
CA LEU A 52 8.71 -0.05 0.57
C LEU A 52 8.65 -0.84 1.88
N VAL A 53 7.59 -0.66 2.66
CA VAL A 53 7.47 -1.29 3.98
C VAL A 53 6.49 -2.46 4.00
N TYR A 54 5.65 -2.58 2.98
CA TYR A 54 4.66 -3.65 2.91
C TYR A 54 4.18 -3.81 1.48
N GLU A 55 3.97 -5.04 1.04
CA GLU A 55 3.36 -5.33 -0.26
C GLU A 55 2.59 -6.64 -0.22
N ARG A 56 1.56 -6.72 -1.04
CA ARG A 56 0.77 -7.94 -1.23
C ARG A 56 0.42 -8.08 -2.71
N PRO A 57 0.52 -9.27 -3.27
CA PRO A 57 1.15 -10.43 -2.64
C PRO A 57 2.65 -10.22 -2.48
N LEU A 58 3.25 -10.92 -1.51
CA LEU A 58 4.70 -10.87 -1.34
C LEU A 58 5.36 -11.47 -2.57
N ARG A 59 6.44 -10.82 -3.01
CA ARG A 59 7.19 -11.34 -4.13
C ARG A 59 7.99 -12.55 -3.70
N ALA A 60 7.89 -13.63 -4.48
CA ALA A 60 8.74 -14.78 -4.31
C ALA A 60 10.12 -14.47 -4.92
N HIS A 61 11.16 -14.83 -4.23
CA HIS A 61 12.54 -14.66 -4.70
C HIS A 61 13.19 -16.01 -4.91
#